data_2d76b62250f3899df6b9412ffbccd237
#
_entry.id   2d76b62250f3899df6b9412ffbccd237
#
_cell.length_a   1.000
_cell.length_b   1.000
_cell.length_c   1.000
_cell.angle_alpha   90.00
_cell.angle_beta   90.00
_cell.angle_gamma   90.00
#
_symmetry.space_group_name_H-M   'P 1'
#
loop_
_entity.id
_entity.type
_entity.pdbx_description
1 polymer ?
#
loop_
_entity_poly.entity_id
_entity_poly.type
_entity_poly.pdbx_seq_one_letter_code
_entity_poly.pdbx_strand_id
1 'polypeptide(L)'
;MILSGDRLPSVACSGVLVIGDPHVGSRRPGRRKDVVWPQAVLGKLERCVAIANERQLAVVILGDLFDRPVETDVALKNQLIRVLKGFDHRPIVNVGNHDIQHTMLTDGDSLALLGLCDVVDVVATSAPVTEVQVGSRRIGIGMTPYGQAIPTDARGSFSGVDLRAWFTHHDIAFDGGYPGAVPPFAVEGCDLLVNGHIHKTQKSVLAGRTRWMNPGTITRQSVDLVDHVPRAWILDESGALEPQALPFESNVFDLTGRVVDAADASVVAREVESAFVTLLQAESATELKRSGDGSIVRDEIEAKFAQDSTSEAVRAIVRSLLGEAVERHARS
;
A
#
# COMPACT_ATOMS: atom_id res chain seq x y z
N MET A 1 15.07 16.75 -7.96
CA MET A 1 16.54 16.88 -7.79
C MET A 1 16.75 17.82 -6.62
N ILE A 2 16.91 17.30 -5.40
CA ILE A 2 17.17 18.12 -4.21
C ILE A 2 18.66 18.44 -4.22
N LEU A 3 19.00 19.71 -4.36
CA LEU A 3 20.38 20.19 -4.30
C LEU A 3 20.85 20.13 -2.84
N SER A 4 21.99 19.54 -2.60
CA SER A 4 22.63 19.48 -1.28
C SER A 4 22.98 20.91 -0.82
N GLY A 5 22.31 21.37 0.23
CA GLY A 5 22.54 22.67 0.88
C GLY A 5 21.31 23.58 1.00
N ASP A 6 20.22 23.30 0.30
CA ASP A 6 18.99 24.08 0.40
C ASP A 6 18.14 23.59 1.57
N ARG A 7 17.52 24.55 2.27
CA ARG A 7 16.54 24.27 3.33
C ARG A 7 15.37 23.49 2.71
N LEU A 8 14.97 22.38 3.34
CA LEU A 8 13.81 21.62 2.89
C LEU A 8 12.57 22.52 2.80
N PRO A 9 11.65 22.28 1.85
CA PRO A 9 10.39 23.00 1.81
C PRO A 9 9.64 22.81 3.11
N SER A 10 8.97 23.86 3.58
CA SER A 10 8.21 23.84 4.83
C SER A 10 6.77 24.25 4.55
N VAL A 11 5.82 23.44 5.06
CA VAL A 11 4.39 23.66 4.91
C VAL A 11 3.76 23.84 6.30
N ALA A 12 2.98 24.92 6.49
CA ALA A 12 2.16 25.09 7.69
C ALA A 12 0.83 24.36 7.50
N CYS A 13 0.48 23.50 8.45
CA CYS A 13 -0.74 22.70 8.40
C CYS A 13 -1.22 22.33 9.81
N SER A 14 -2.40 21.72 9.92
CA SER A 14 -2.94 21.25 11.20
C SER A 14 -2.61 19.79 11.51
N GLY A 15 -1.88 19.11 10.62
CA GLY A 15 -1.50 17.71 10.73
C GLY A 15 -1.15 17.12 9.36
N VAL A 16 -0.88 15.82 9.31
CA VAL A 16 -0.57 15.11 8.06
C VAL A 16 -1.57 13.98 7.86
N LEU A 17 -2.33 14.02 6.77
CA LEU A 17 -3.19 12.91 6.36
C LEU A 17 -2.34 11.83 5.68
N VAL A 18 -2.35 10.64 6.25
CA VAL A 18 -1.65 9.46 5.74
C VAL A 18 -2.65 8.53 5.06
N ILE A 19 -2.43 8.25 3.78
CA ILE A 19 -3.27 7.41 2.92
C ILE A 19 -2.47 6.16 2.55
N GLY A 20 -2.97 4.97 2.91
CA GLY A 20 -2.34 3.70 2.56
C GLY A 20 -2.90 3.11 1.27
N ASP A 21 -2.02 2.74 0.39
CA ASP A 21 -2.16 1.84 -0.76
C ASP A 21 -3.52 1.96 -1.49
N PRO A 22 -3.77 3.03 -2.26
CA PRO A 22 -5.04 3.25 -2.94
C PRO A 22 -5.36 2.21 -4.02
N HIS A 23 -4.37 1.77 -4.79
CA HIS A 23 -4.50 0.84 -5.92
C HIS A 23 -5.58 1.27 -6.93
N VAL A 24 -5.43 2.46 -7.48
CA VAL A 24 -6.32 2.93 -8.55
C VAL A 24 -6.06 2.12 -9.82
N GLY A 25 -7.09 1.47 -10.33
CA GLY A 25 -7.00 0.67 -11.53
C GLY A 25 -8.34 0.55 -12.24
N SER A 26 -8.31 0.45 -13.56
CA SER A 26 -9.50 0.25 -14.40
C SER A 26 -10.06 -1.18 -14.29
N ARG A 27 -9.21 -2.14 -13.95
CA ARG A 27 -9.57 -3.54 -13.83
C ARG A 27 -10.09 -3.85 -12.42
N ARG A 28 -11.31 -4.39 -12.33
CA ARG A 28 -11.89 -4.80 -11.07
C ARG A 28 -11.13 -6.02 -10.51
N PRO A 29 -10.68 -6.01 -9.24
CA PRO A 29 -10.03 -7.17 -8.64
C PRO A 29 -10.97 -8.38 -8.54
N GLY A 30 -10.43 -9.56 -8.61
CA GLY A 30 -11.03 -10.87 -8.73
C GLY A 30 -12.47 -11.04 -8.27
N ARG A 31 -12.69 -11.17 -6.98
CA ARG A 31 -14.02 -11.44 -6.40
C ARG A 31 -14.84 -10.20 -6.03
N ARG A 32 -14.39 -9.01 -6.38
CA ARG A 32 -15.16 -7.78 -6.16
C ARG A 32 -16.41 -7.77 -7.02
N LYS A 33 -17.54 -7.28 -6.44
CA LYS A 33 -18.86 -7.22 -7.10
C LYS A 33 -19.24 -5.83 -7.59
N ASP A 34 -18.35 -4.85 -7.44
CA ASP A 34 -18.64 -3.47 -7.84
C ASP A 34 -19.06 -3.41 -9.30
N VAL A 35 -20.13 -2.68 -9.59
CA VAL A 35 -20.59 -2.46 -10.98
C VAL A 35 -19.57 -1.57 -11.71
N VAL A 36 -19.04 -0.56 -11.03
CA VAL A 36 -17.98 0.31 -11.52
C VAL A 36 -16.85 0.36 -10.50
N TRP A 37 -15.86 -0.48 -10.68
CA TRP A 37 -14.76 -0.65 -9.73
C TRP A 37 -13.97 0.64 -9.45
N PRO A 38 -13.52 1.43 -10.45
CA PRO A 38 -12.71 2.62 -10.17
C PRO A 38 -13.38 3.59 -9.20
N GLN A 39 -14.71 3.67 -9.21
CA GLN A 39 -15.46 4.57 -8.34
C GLN A 39 -15.35 4.18 -6.85
N ALA A 40 -15.17 2.90 -6.54
CA ALA A 40 -14.97 2.44 -5.17
C ALA A 40 -13.66 2.98 -4.56
N VAL A 41 -12.65 3.24 -5.38
CA VAL A 41 -11.36 3.83 -4.98
C VAL A 41 -11.42 5.35 -5.04
N LEU A 42 -11.86 5.90 -6.18
CA LEU A 42 -11.91 7.36 -6.39
C LEU A 42 -12.77 8.05 -5.34
N GLY A 43 -13.94 7.50 -4.99
CA GLY A 43 -14.81 8.07 -3.96
C GLY A 43 -14.16 8.12 -2.56
N LYS A 44 -13.24 7.18 -2.26
CA LYS A 44 -12.47 7.25 -1.01
C LYS A 44 -11.38 8.32 -1.07
N LEU A 45 -10.71 8.48 -2.22
CA LEU A 45 -9.76 9.56 -2.42
C LEU A 45 -10.45 10.92 -2.36
N GLU A 46 -11.66 11.07 -2.95
CA GLU A 46 -12.48 12.29 -2.82
C GLU A 46 -12.82 12.58 -1.35
N ARG A 47 -13.12 11.55 -0.56
CA ARG A 47 -13.32 11.72 0.89
C ARG A 47 -12.04 12.14 1.60
N CYS A 48 -10.87 11.60 1.20
CA CYS A 48 -9.58 12.05 1.71
C CYS A 48 -9.32 13.53 1.37
N VAL A 49 -9.65 13.97 0.15
CA VAL A 49 -9.60 15.39 -0.24
C VAL A 49 -10.44 16.25 0.71
N ALA A 50 -11.69 15.86 0.94
CA ALA A 50 -12.57 16.61 1.85
C ALA A 50 -12.00 16.69 3.27
N ILE A 51 -11.50 15.56 3.82
CA ILE A 51 -10.88 15.53 5.16
C ILE A 51 -9.65 16.43 5.22
N ALA A 52 -8.77 16.34 4.21
CA ALA A 52 -7.54 17.13 4.18
C ALA A 52 -7.83 18.63 4.14
N ASN A 53 -8.72 19.07 3.25
CA ASN A 53 -9.03 20.48 3.06
C ASN A 53 -9.82 21.05 4.26
N GLU A 54 -10.84 20.33 4.76
CA GLU A 54 -11.61 20.74 5.95
C GLU A 54 -10.72 20.96 7.17
N ARG A 55 -9.66 20.16 7.31
CA ARG A 55 -8.74 20.19 8.46
C ARG A 55 -7.39 20.84 8.16
N GLN A 56 -7.19 21.35 6.95
CA GLN A 56 -5.93 21.96 6.51
C GLN A 56 -4.72 21.06 6.74
N LEU A 57 -4.79 19.80 6.25
CA LEU A 57 -3.76 18.80 6.41
C LEU A 57 -2.81 18.77 5.21
N ALA A 58 -1.51 18.59 5.45
CA ALA A 58 -0.61 18.06 4.44
C ALA A 58 -0.96 16.60 4.13
N VAL A 59 -0.60 16.08 2.96
CA VAL A 59 -1.02 14.74 2.52
C VAL A 59 0.18 13.89 2.12
N VAL A 60 0.23 12.69 2.67
CA VAL A 60 1.21 11.64 2.32
C VAL A 60 0.46 10.40 1.84
N ILE A 61 0.82 9.88 0.67
CA ILE A 61 0.38 8.58 0.15
C ILE A 61 1.56 7.63 0.24
N LEU A 62 1.34 6.46 0.88
CA LEU A 62 2.41 5.54 1.26
C LEU A 62 3.02 4.75 0.09
N GLY A 63 2.47 4.85 -1.11
CA GLY A 63 2.83 4.09 -2.31
C GLY A 63 1.64 3.31 -2.83
N ASP A 64 1.86 2.53 -3.88
CA ASP A 64 0.82 1.76 -4.57
C ASP A 64 -0.41 2.63 -4.88
N LEU A 65 -0.15 3.83 -5.43
CA LEU A 65 -1.24 4.70 -5.89
C LEU A 65 -2.00 4.05 -7.04
N PHE A 66 -1.27 3.42 -7.97
CA PHE A 66 -1.87 2.60 -9.01
C PHE A 66 -1.88 1.11 -8.64
N ASP A 67 -2.85 0.36 -9.17
CA ASP A 67 -2.91 -1.11 -9.07
C ASP A 67 -1.86 -1.79 -9.96
N ARG A 68 -1.40 -1.10 -11.00
CA ARG A 68 -0.38 -1.54 -11.95
C ARG A 68 0.49 -0.38 -12.39
N PRO A 69 1.75 -0.65 -12.71
CA PRO A 69 2.68 0.40 -13.15
C PRO A 69 2.16 1.19 -14.35
N VAL A 70 1.49 0.51 -15.28
CA VAL A 70 0.89 1.12 -16.48
C VAL A 70 -0.62 0.98 -16.45
N GLU A 71 -1.32 2.06 -16.11
CA GLU A 71 -2.76 2.19 -16.31
C GLU A 71 -3.03 2.73 -17.71
N THR A 72 -3.78 1.99 -18.50
CA THR A 72 -4.06 2.34 -19.90
C THR A 72 -5.36 3.13 -20.10
N ASP A 73 -6.26 3.11 -19.12
CA ASP A 73 -7.51 3.88 -19.18
C ASP A 73 -7.24 5.37 -18.95
N VAL A 74 -7.24 6.12 -20.05
CA VAL A 74 -7.04 7.58 -20.05
C VAL A 74 -8.16 8.30 -19.32
N ALA A 75 -9.41 7.81 -19.39
CA ALA A 75 -10.53 8.44 -18.70
C ALA A 75 -10.37 8.31 -17.17
N LEU A 76 -9.93 7.15 -16.68
CA LEU A 76 -9.61 6.94 -15.28
C LEU A 76 -8.45 7.83 -14.82
N LYS A 77 -7.36 7.91 -15.59
CA LYS A 77 -6.23 8.82 -15.27
C LYS A 77 -6.69 10.27 -15.18
N ASN A 78 -7.54 10.72 -16.10
CA ASN A 78 -8.10 12.08 -16.04
C ASN A 78 -9.00 12.30 -14.82
N GLN A 79 -9.77 11.30 -14.39
CA GLN A 79 -10.55 11.39 -13.17
C GLN A 79 -9.64 11.48 -11.94
N LEU A 80 -8.63 10.62 -11.84
CA LEU A 80 -7.64 10.64 -10.77
C LEU A 80 -6.91 11.99 -10.67
N ILE A 81 -6.48 12.55 -11.82
CA ILE A 81 -5.86 13.89 -11.87
C ILE A 81 -6.80 14.95 -11.29
N ARG A 82 -8.10 14.91 -11.62
CA ARG A 82 -9.06 15.88 -11.06
C ARG A 82 -9.21 15.71 -9.56
N VAL A 83 -9.26 14.48 -9.06
CA VAL A 83 -9.34 14.20 -7.62
C VAL A 83 -8.10 14.73 -6.91
N LEU A 84 -6.90 14.39 -7.42
CA LEU A 84 -5.63 14.84 -6.81
C LEU A 84 -5.45 16.36 -6.82
N LYS A 85 -5.93 17.04 -7.88
CA LYS A 85 -5.97 18.52 -7.94
C LYS A 85 -6.95 19.15 -6.94
N GLY A 86 -7.81 18.36 -6.34
CA GLY A 86 -8.75 18.82 -5.32
C GLY A 86 -8.10 19.03 -3.94
N PHE A 87 -6.91 18.52 -3.69
CA PHE A 87 -6.19 18.79 -2.45
C PHE A 87 -5.63 20.21 -2.44
N ASP A 88 -5.82 20.94 -1.34
CA ASP A 88 -5.25 22.28 -1.14
C ASP A 88 -3.71 22.23 -1.06
N HIS A 89 -3.17 21.19 -0.42
CA HIS A 89 -1.74 20.86 -0.42
C HIS A 89 -1.48 19.69 -1.35
N ARG A 90 -0.59 19.86 -2.32
CA ARG A 90 -0.20 18.81 -3.25
C ARG A 90 0.24 17.57 -2.47
N PRO A 91 -0.34 16.38 -2.73
CA PRO A 91 0.05 15.15 -2.04
C PRO A 91 1.51 14.77 -2.34
N ILE A 92 2.22 14.34 -1.31
CA ILE A 92 3.53 13.69 -1.44
C ILE A 92 3.28 12.19 -1.55
N VAL A 93 3.78 11.57 -2.62
CA VAL A 93 3.52 10.16 -2.93
C VAL A 93 4.83 9.38 -2.92
N ASN A 94 4.90 8.37 -2.06
CA ASN A 94 5.98 7.38 -2.11
C ASN A 94 5.78 6.44 -3.31
N VAL A 95 6.85 5.83 -3.79
CA VAL A 95 6.76 4.79 -4.83
C VAL A 95 6.61 3.43 -4.18
N GLY A 96 5.51 2.74 -4.49
CA GLY A 96 5.26 1.35 -4.11
C GLY A 96 5.68 0.37 -5.20
N ASN A 97 5.55 -0.93 -4.93
CA ASN A 97 5.91 -1.97 -5.90
C ASN A 97 4.95 -2.06 -7.09
N HIS A 98 3.69 -1.67 -6.91
CA HIS A 98 2.71 -1.61 -8.00
C HIS A 98 2.85 -0.35 -8.88
N ASP A 99 3.62 0.63 -8.46
CA ASP A 99 3.85 1.87 -9.21
C ASP A 99 4.99 1.75 -10.24
N ILE A 100 5.78 0.66 -10.22
CA ILE A 100 7.00 0.49 -11.02
C ILE A 100 7.01 -0.82 -11.80
N GLN A 101 7.45 -0.77 -13.08
CA GLN A 101 7.63 -1.98 -13.92
C GLN A 101 8.96 -2.69 -13.61
N HIS A 102 9.94 -1.96 -13.12
CA HIS A 102 11.31 -2.42 -12.89
C HIS A 102 11.75 -2.11 -11.46
N THR A 103 13.02 -1.90 -11.25
CA THR A 103 13.58 -1.62 -9.92
C THR A 103 13.41 -0.17 -9.46
N MET A 104 13.08 0.75 -10.38
CA MET A 104 12.90 2.18 -10.10
C MET A 104 11.81 2.76 -11.00
N LEU A 105 11.22 3.87 -10.56
CA LEU A 105 10.26 4.63 -11.33
C LEU A 105 10.88 5.17 -12.62
N THR A 106 10.17 5.02 -13.73
CA THR A 106 10.56 5.49 -15.07
C THR A 106 9.43 6.29 -15.71
N ASP A 107 9.73 7.01 -16.79
CA ASP A 107 8.73 7.75 -17.57
C ASP A 107 7.66 6.82 -18.21
N GLY A 108 7.90 5.51 -18.26
CA GLY A 108 6.93 4.52 -18.70
C GLY A 108 5.86 4.18 -17.67
N ASP A 109 6.05 4.59 -16.42
CA ASP A 109 5.15 4.27 -15.32
C ASP A 109 4.08 5.37 -15.14
N SER A 110 2.86 4.98 -14.82
CA SER A 110 1.73 5.92 -14.71
C SER A 110 1.90 6.93 -13.57
N LEU A 111 2.60 6.57 -12.51
CA LEU A 111 2.87 7.48 -11.41
C LEU A 111 3.79 8.64 -11.83
N ALA A 112 4.77 8.39 -12.71
CA ALA A 112 5.64 9.44 -13.24
C ALA A 112 4.84 10.50 -14.00
N LEU A 113 3.83 10.10 -14.78
CA LEU A 113 2.92 11.04 -15.46
C LEU A 113 2.25 12.00 -14.49
N LEU A 114 1.80 11.53 -13.31
CA LEU A 114 1.15 12.41 -12.31
C LEU A 114 2.13 13.43 -11.73
N GLY A 115 3.38 13.05 -11.52
CA GLY A 115 4.46 13.98 -11.15
C GLY A 115 4.71 15.04 -12.21
N LEU A 116 4.81 14.63 -13.50
CA LEU A 116 4.99 15.55 -14.63
C LEU A 116 3.79 16.50 -14.83
N CYS A 117 2.59 16.10 -14.42
CA CYS A 117 1.40 16.94 -14.43
C CYS A 117 1.31 17.88 -13.23
N ASP A 118 2.28 17.90 -12.34
CA ASP A 118 2.30 18.70 -11.11
C ASP A 118 1.09 18.48 -10.19
N VAL A 119 0.52 17.28 -10.18
CA VAL A 119 -0.61 16.94 -9.31
C VAL A 119 -0.20 16.21 -8.04
N VAL A 120 1.02 15.67 -8.01
CA VAL A 120 1.65 15.04 -6.85
C VAL A 120 3.16 15.33 -6.85
N ASP A 121 3.77 15.31 -5.67
CA ASP A 121 5.22 15.32 -5.49
C ASP A 121 5.70 13.87 -5.27
N VAL A 122 6.30 13.27 -6.30
CA VAL A 122 6.70 11.86 -6.27
C VAL A 122 8.08 11.71 -5.63
N VAL A 123 8.18 10.86 -4.62
CA VAL A 123 9.44 10.51 -3.97
C VAL A 123 9.94 9.19 -4.54
N ALA A 124 10.87 9.28 -5.47
CA ALA A 124 11.47 8.12 -6.16
C ALA A 124 12.83 7.70 -5.59
N THR A 125 13.35 8.41 -4.59
CA THR A 125 14.62 8.09 -3.92
C THR A 125 14.50 8.32 -2.42
N SER A 126 15.09 7.42 -1.63
CA SER A 126 15.11 7.52 -0.16
C SER A 126 15.80 8.80 0.28
N ALA A 127 15.05 9.69 0.97
CA ALA A 127 15.53 11.00 1.39
C ALA A 127 14.65 11.65 2.47
N PRO A 128 15.17 12.66 3.21
CA PRO A 128 14.33 13.66 3.84
C PRO A 128 13.63 14.48 2.75
N VAL A 129 12.33 14.73 2.91
CA VAL A 129 11.46 15.28 1.83
C VAL A 129 11.01 16.69 2.13
N THR A 130 10.44 16.90 3.31
CA THR A 130 9.87 18.20 3.72
C THR A 130 9.83 18.32 5.23
N GLU A 131 9.59 19.54 5.70
CA GLU A 131 9.22 19.80 7.08
C GLU A 131 7.79 20.34 7.12
N VAL A 132 6.98 19.91 8.08
CA VAL A 132 5.65 20.47 8.31
C VAL A 132 5.59 21.15 9.66
N GLN A 133 5.00 22.33 9.69
CA GLN A 133 4.70 23.04 10.94
C GLN A 133 3.28 22.67 11.36
N VAL A 134 3.15 21.90 12.44
CA VAL A 134 1.86 21.48 13.02
C VAL A 134 1.73 22.10 14.40
N GLY A 135 0.84 23.09 14.53
CA GLY A 135 0.75 23.87 15.75
C GLY A 135 2.10 24.51 16.11
N SER A 136 2.62 24.21 17.31
CA SER A 136 3.90 24.71 17.78
C SER A 136 5.09 23.83 17.38
N ARG A 137 4.88 22.66 16.80
CA ARG A 137 5.93 21.67 16.52
C ARG A 137 6.30 21.60 15.04
N ARG A 138 7.57 21.33 14.80
CA ARG A 138 8.12 21.03 13.48
C ARG A 138 8.32 19.52 13.35
N ILE A 139 7.70 18.92 12.34
CA ILE A 139 7.82 17.50 12.03
C ILE A 139 8.62 17.36 10.74
N GLY A 140 9.75 16.65 10.80
CA GLY A 140 10.51 16.25 9.62
C GLY A 140 9.88 15.02 8.98
N ILE A 141 9.63 15.08 7.67
CA ILE A 141 9.06 13.98 6.88
C ILE A 141 10.14 13.43 5.95
N GLY A 142 10.56 12.19 6.18
CA GLY A 142 11.40 11.41 5.29
C GLY A 142 10.64 10.27 4.63
N MET A 143 11.10 9.82 3.47
CA MET A 143 10.45 8.73 2.75
C MET A 143 11.47 7.79 2.13
N THR A 144 11.10 6.50 2.05
CA THR A 144 11.88 5.47 1.34
C THR A 144 10.96 4.68 0.42
N PRO A 145 11.16 4.74 -0.91
CA PRO A 145 10.45 3.94 -1.90
C PRO A 145 10.69 2.43 -1.74
N TYR A 146 9.79 1.64 -2.30
CA TYR A 146 9.95 0.19 -2.39
C TYR A 146 11.30 -0.21 -3.03
N GLY A 147 11.91 -1.25 -2.47
CA GLY A 147 13.18 -1.80 -2.97
C GLY A 147 14.43 -1.02 -2.58
N GLN A 148 14.31 0.15 -1.94
CA GLN A 148 15.44 0.92 -1.45
C GLN A 148 15.67 0.68 0.04
N ALA A 149 16.91 0.85 0.50
CA ALA A 149 17.24 0.62 1.90
C ALA A 149 16.61 1.70 2.81
N ILE A 150 15.85 1.24 3.81
CA ILE A 150 15.37 2.10 4.88
C ILE A 150 16.59 2.56 5.70
N PRO A 151 16.74 3.87 5.99
CA PRO A 151 17.89 4.35 6.75
C PRO A 151 17.89 3.73 8.16
N THR A 152 19.07 3.41 8.66
CA THR A 152 19.27 3.00 10.07
C THR A 152 19.53 4.17 11.00
N ASP A 153 19.81 5.35 10.44
CA ASP A 153 20.08 6.59 11.14
C ASP A 153 19.47 7.80 10.41
N ALA A 154 18.53 8.48 11.05
CA ALA A 154 17.85 9.68 10.55
C ALA A 154 18.26 10.96 11.31
N ARG A 155 19.25 10.90 12.23
CA ARG A 155 19.63 12.06 13.07
C ARG A 155 20.10 13.26 12.26
N GLY A 156 20.82 13.02 11.17
CA GLY A 156 21.31 14.06 10.26
C GLY A 156 20.32 14.54 9.22
N SER A 157 19.13 13.94 9.12
CA SER A 157 18.17 14.21 8.03
C SER A 157 17.45 15.55 8.17
N PHE A 158 17.28 16.04 9.40
CA PHE A 158 16.55 17.29 9.67
C PHE A 158 17.24 18.08 10.77
N SER A 159 17.21 19.42 10.68
CA SER A 159 17.80 20.33 11.66
C SER A 159 16.71 21.01 12.50
N GLY A 160 16.73 20.82 13.80
CA GLY A 160 15.86 21.52 14.74
C GLY A 160 14.37 21.16 14.60
N VAL A 161 14.05 19.94 14.18
CA VAL A 161 12.68 19.40 14.21
C VAL A 161 12.41 18.75 15.57
N ASP A 162 11.14 18.79 15.98
CA ASP A 162 10.67 18.23 17.25
C ASP A 162 10.33 16.75 17.14
N LEU A 163 9.99 16.29 15.94
CA LEU A 163 9.63 14.91 15.64
C LEU A 163 10.11 14.54 14.25
N ARG A 164 10.61 13.32 14.08
CA ARG A 164 10.97 12.74 12.78
C ARG A 164 10.05 11.59 12.44
N ALA A 165 9.27 11.76 11.39
CA ALA A 165 8.41 10.73 10.83
C ALA A 165 9.02 10.24 9.50
N TRP A 166 9.12 8.92 9.35
CA TRP A 166 9.62 8.30 8.13
C TRP A 166 8.56 7.40 7.53
N PHE A 167 8.34 7.51 6.23
CA PHE A 167 7.30 6.77 5.51
C PHE A 167 7.95 5.80 4.53
N THR A 168 7.54 4.53 4.55
CA THR A 168 8.14 3.48 3.74
C THR A 168 7.09 2.64 3.04
N HIS A 169 7.52 1.83 2.07
CA HIS A 169 6.67 0.86 1.39
C HIS A 169 7.44 -0.46 1.27
N HIS A 170 7.42 -1.29 2.30
CA HIS A 170 8.31 -2.46 2.39
C HIS A 170 7.63 -3.67 3.02
N ASP A 171 8.23 -4.85 2.75
CA ASP A 171 7.89 -6.13 3.37
C ASP A 171 8.34 -6.16 4.84
N ILE A 172 7.48 -5.73 5.76
CA ILE A 172 7.78 -5.65 7.19
C ILE A 172 7.00 -6.69 7.98
N ALA A 173 7.70 -7.51 8.76
CA ALA A 173 7.14 -8.56 9.61
C ALA A 173 6.60 -7.98 10.93
N PHE A 174 5.38 -7.41 10.93
CA PHE A 174 4.76 -6.88 12.15
C PHE A 174 4.27 -7.99 13.08
N ASP A 175 3.64 -9.04 12.53
CA ASP A 175 3.09 -10.16 13.30
C ASP A 175 3.39 -11.46 12.56
N GLY A 176 4.44 -12.15 13.00
CA GLY A 176 4.86 -13.42 12.43
C GLY A 176 5.57 -13.35 11.08
N GLY A 177 5.23 -12.37 10.25
CA GLY A 177 5.86 -12.14 8.94
C GLY A 177 5.72 -13.32 7.97
N TYR A 178 6.33 -13.17 6.82
CA TYR A 178 6.51 -14.21 5.79
C TYR A 178 7.98 -14.19 5.33
N PRO A 179 8.48 -15.24 4.68
CA PRO A 179 9.86 -15.30 4.24
C PRO A 179 10.24 -14.12 3.36
N GLY A 180 11.33 -13.44 3.73
CA GLY A 180 11.81 -12.23 3.08
C GLY A 180 11.35 -10.93 3.75
N ALA A 181 10.32 -10.96 4.62
CA ALA A 181 9.92 -9.79 5.38
C ALA A 181 10.94 -9.50 6.50
N VAL A 182 11.24 -8.22 6.70
CA VAL A 182 12.20 -7.75 7.71
C VAL A 182 11.43 -7.35 8.98
N PRO A 183 11.83 -7.80 10.18
CA PRO A 183 11.18 -7.34 11.41
C PRO A 183 11.37 -5.83 11.61
N PRO A 184 10.45 -5.14 12.29
CA PRO A 184 10.65 -3.77 12.71
C PRO A 184 11.97 -3.61 13.47
N PHE A 185 12.77 -2.60 13.12
CA PHE A 185 14.08 -2.34 13.72
C PHE A 185 14.20 -0.89 14.20
N ALA A 186 15.18 -0.62 15.04
CA ALA A 186 15.47 0.73 15.51
C ALA A 186 16.10 1.55 14.39
N VAL A 187 15.54 2.75 14.15
CA VAL A 187 16.12 3.78 13.29
C VAL A 187 16.55 4.94 14.18
N GLU A 188 17.84 5.15 14.30
CA GLU A 188 18.37 6.18 15.17
C GLU A 188 17.86 7.58 14.81
N GLY A 189 17.30 8.29 15.80
CA GLY A 189 16.74 9.62 15.58
C GLY A 189 15.41 9.65 14.82
N CYS A 190 14.77 8.52 14.55
CA CYS A 190 13.41 8.46 14.03
C CYS A 190 12.43 8.10 15.14
N ASP A 191 11.38 8.91 15.30
CA ASP A 191 10.37 8.73 16.34
C ASP A 191 9.20 7.84 15.87
N LEU A 192 8.80 8.02 14.61
CA LEU A 192 7.69 7.30 14.00
C LEU A 192 8.08 6.81 12.61
N LEU A 193 7.84 5.54 12.33
CA LEU A 193 7.96 4.97 11.00
C LEU A 193 6.62 4.37 10.59
N VAL A 194 6.07 4.83 9.46
CA VAL A 194 4.81 4.38 8.92
C VAL A 194 5.06 3.63 7.63
N ASN A 195 4.64 2.38 7.58
CA ASN A 195 4.84 1.50 6.43
C ASN A 195 3.56 1.30 5.64
N GLY A 196 3.62 1.35 4.31
CA GLY A 196 2.58 0.87 3.39
C GLY A 196 2.77 -0.62 3.08
N HIS A 197 2.34 -1.07 1.88
CA HIS A 197 2.53 -2.42 1.34
C HIS A 197 1.71 -3.53 2.03
N ILE A 198 1.53 -3.49 3.33
CA ILE A 198 0.75 -4.49 4.04
C ILE A 198 -0.68 -3.99 4.17
N HIS A 199 -1.60 -4.60 3.41
CA HIS A 199 -2.96 -4.09 3.27
C HIS A 199 -3.81 -4.15 4.54
N LYS A 200 -3.53 -5.09 5.46
CA LYS A 200 -4.20 -5.13 6.78
C LYS A 200 -3.53 -4.14 7.74
N THR A 201 -4.36 -3.39 8.48
CA THR A 201 -3.85 -2.59 9.60
C THR A 201 -3.14 -3.49 10.60
N GLN A 202 -1.92 -3.12 11.00
CA GLN A 202 -1.12 -3.86 11.96
C GLN A 202 -1.09 -3.16 13.33
N LYS A 203 -0.84 -3.94 14.38
CA LYS A 203 -0.56 -3.38 15.69
C LYS A 203 0.79 -2.65 15.65
N SER A 204 0.87 -1.50 16.29
CA SER A 204 2.13 -0.78 16.37
C SER A 204 3.18 -1.56 17.16
N VAL A 205 4.43 -1.49 16.71
CA VAL A 205 5.59 -2.14 17.34
C VAL A 205 6.60 -1.08 17.71
N LEU A 206 7.15 -1.15 18.91
CA LEU A 206 8.26 -0.31 19.35
C LEU A 206 9.56 -1.08 19.16
N ALA A 207 10.44 -0.58 18.30
CA ALA A 207 11.78 -1.09 18.08
C ALA A 207 12.80 -0.03 18.51
N GLY A 208 13.46 -0.23 19.62
CA GLY A 208 14.25 0.81 20.28
C GLY A 208 13.39 2.01 20.64
N ARG A 209 13.67 3.18 20.06
CA ARG A 209 12.86 4.40 20.21
C ARG A 209 11.90 4.64 19.03
N THR A 210 12.03 3.90 17.95
CA THR A 210 11.22 4.05 16.76
C THR A 210 9.90 3.29 16.91
N ARG A 211 8.79 4.00 16.82
CA ARG A 211 7.46 3.39 16.76
C ARG A 211 7.12 3.09 15.30
N TRP A 212 6.95 1.82 15.00
CA TRP A 212 6.49 1.35 13.70
C TRP A 212 4.98 1.20 13.68
N MET A 213 4.37 1.58 12.55
CA MET A 213 2.95 1.43 12.30
C MET A 213 2.70 1.07 10.84
N ASN A 214 1.67 0.25 10.61
CA ASN A 214 1.13 -0.01 9.28
C ASN A 214 -0.37 0.28 9.29
N PRO A 215 -0.82 1.34 8.59
CA PRO A 215 -2.22 1.78 8.62
C PRO A 215 -3.16 0.87 7.84
N GLY A 216 -2.65 0.08 6.91
CA GLY A 216 -3.41 -0.71 5.96
C GLY A 216 -3.92 0.12 4.77
N THR A 217 -4.49 -0.57 3.80
CA THR A 217 -5.02 0.02 2.57
C THR A 217 -6.34 0.78 2.80
N ILE A 218 -6.60 1.80 2.01
CA ILE A 218 -7.91 2.47 1.98
C ILE A 218 -8.95 1.69 1.19
N THR A 219 -8.55 0.63 0.47
CA THR A 219 -9.45 -0.12 -0.40
C THR A 219 -9.26 -1.63 -0.23
N ARG A 220 -10.36 -2.35 0.01
CA ARG A 220 -10.34 -3.82 0.08
C ARG A 220 -10.25 -4.43 -1.31
N GLN A 221 -9.08 -4.93 -1.69
CA GLN A 221 -8.82 -5.49 -3.02
C GLN A 221 -9.14 -6.98 -3.09
N SER A 222 -8.74 -7.73 -2.11
CA SER A 222 -8.82 -9.19 -2.06
C SER A 222 -9.67 -9.68 -0.89
N VAL A 223 -10.06 -10.94 -0.93
CA VAL A 223 -11.01 -11.55 0.03
C VAL A 223 -10.44 -11.67 1.44
N ASP A 224 -9.11 -11.74 1.58
CA ASP A 224 -8.45 -11.71 2.88
C ASP A 224 -8.65 -10.38 3.64
N LEU A 225 -9.11 -9.34 2.92
CA LEU A 225 -9.48 -8.03 3.47
C LEU A 225 -10.97 -7.90 3.78
N VAL A 226 -11.73 -9.01 3.82
CA VAL A 226 -13.19 -8.97 4.07
C VAL A 226 -13.55 -8.24 5.36
N ASP A 227 -12.75 -8.43 6.41
CA ASP A 227 -12.93 -7.81 7.73
C ASP A 227 -12.15 -6.51 7.91
N HIS A 228 -11.35 -6.11 6.92
CA HIS A 228 -10.59 -4.87 6.98
C HIS A 228 -11.54 -3.67 6.87
N VAL A 229 -11.37 -2.70 7.77
CA VAL A 229 -12.12 -1.42 7.75
C VAL A 229 -11.24 -0.34 7.14
N PRO A 230 -11.56 0.13 5.93
CA PRO A 230 -10.80 1.18 5.25
C PRO A 230 -10.72 2.48 6.07
N ARG A 231 -9.51 2.98 6.27
CA ARG A 231 -9.25 4.23 7.03
C ARG A 231 -8.08 4.98 6.41
N ALA A 232 -8.14 6.29 6.45
CA ALA A 232 -6.96 7.14 6.41
C ALA A 232 -6.55 7.48 7.85
N TRP A 233 -5.38 8.07 8.06
CA TRP A 233 -4.89 8.37 9.40
C TRP A 233 -4.37 9.80 9.45
N ILE A 234 -4.53 10.49 10.58
CA ILE A 234 -4.00 11.84 10.78
C ILE A 234 -2.88 11.78 11.80
N LEU A 235 -1.69 12.18 11.37
CA LEU A 235 -0.56 12.44 12.26
C LEU A 235 -0.71 13.84 12.82
N ASP A 236 -0.85 13.94 14.13
CA ASP A 236 -0.99 15.20 14.86
C ASP A 236 0.35 15.76 15.38
N GLU A 237 0.31 16.90 16.04
CA GLU A 237 1.48 17.55 16.63
C GLU A 237 2.18 16.70 17.71
N SER A 238 1.47 15.80 18.37
CA SER A 238 2.05 14.91 19.40
C SER A 238 2.81 13.73 18.81
N GLY A 239 2.65 13.47 17.50
CA GLY A 239 3.14 12.28 16.83
C GLY A 239 2.18 11.09 16.97
N ALA A 240 0.95 11.32 17.43
CA ALA A 240 -0.09 10.30 17.44
C ALA A 240 -0.71 10.16 16.03
N LEU A 241 -1.12 8.94 15.69
CA LEU A 241 -1.85 8.63 14.47
C LEU A 241 -3.30 8.29 14.84
N GLU A 242 -4.23 9.14 14.39
CA GLU A 242 -5.65 8.98 14.64
C GLU A 242 -6.37 8.44 13.40
N PRO A 243 -7.16 7.35 13.51
CA PRO A 243 -7.87 6.78 12.38
C PRO A 243 -9.05 7.67 11.95
N GLN A 244 -9.17 7.87 10.65
CA GLN A 244 -10.30 8.56 10.03
C GLN A 244 -11.09 7.57 9.18
N ALA A 245 -12.33 7.30 9.54
CA ALA A 245 -13.18 6.36 8.82
C ALA A 245 -13.44 6.85 7.38
N LEU A 246 -13.31 5.94 6.44
CA LEU A 246 -13.68 6.16 5.04
C LEU A 246 -14.96 5.38 4.73
N PRO A 247 -15.82 5.89 3.84
CA PRO A 247 -17.02 5.18 3.46
C PRO A 247 -16.68 3.89 2.73
N PHE A 248 -17.36 2.80 3.08
CA PHE A 248 -17.22 1.52 2.39
C PHE A 248 -18.50 0.69 2.52
N GLU A 249 -18.74 -0.14 1.53
CA GLU A 249 -19.81 -1.13 1.58
C GLU A 249 -19.26 -2.44 2.17
N SER A 250 -20.01 -3.07 3.08
CA SER A 250 -19.57 -4.31 3.74
C SER A 250 -19.53 -5.51 2.78
N ASN A 251 -20.56 -5.68 1.97
CA ASN A 251 -20.75 -6.85 1.10
C ASN A 251 -20.26 -6.62 -0.32
N VAL A 252 -18.96 -6.45 -0.49
CA VAL A 252 -18.35 -6.14 -1.81
C VAL A 252 -17.68 -7.34 -2.49
N PHE A 253 -17.65 -8.50 -1.81
CA PHE A 253 -17.03 -9.70 -2.36
C PHE A 253 -18.09 -10.77 -2.69
N ASP A 254 -17.85 -11.48 -3.79
CA ASP A 254 -18.51 -12.75 -4.07
C ASP A 254 -17.75 -13.88 -3.38
N LEU A 255 -18.37 -14.43 -2.34
CA LEU A 255 -17.82 -15.53 -1.55
C LEU A 255 -18.39 -16.88 -1.98
N THR A 256 -19.12 -16.97 -3.09
CA THR A 256 -19.72 -18.20 -3.60
C THR A 256 -18.63 -19.26 -3.85
N GLY A 257 -18.83 -20.46 -3.34
CA GLY A 257 -17.91 -21.58 -3.49
C GLY A 257 -16.67 -21.54 -2.57
N ARG A 258 -16.54 -20.50 -1.73
CA ARG A 258 -15.52 -20.50 -0.67
C ARG A 258 -16.07 -21.21 0.56
N VAL A 259 -15.39 -22.27 0.98
CA VAL A 259 -15.66 -22.91 2.29
C VAL A 259 -15.07 -21.98 3.34
N VAL A 260 -15.93 -21.28 4.06
CA VAL A 260 -15.51 -20.54 5.24
C VAL A 260 -15.49 -21.55 6.37
N ASP A 261 -14.38 -22.22 6.58
CA ASP A 261 -14.18 -23.02 7.78
C ASP A 261 -14.03 -22.08 8.99
N ALA A 262 -15.11 -21.94 9.73
CA ALA A 262 -15.17 -21.13 10.94
C ALA A 262 -14.37 -21.77 12.12
N ALA A 263 -13.55 -22.78 11.88
CA ALA A 263 -12.98 -23.62 12.92
C ALA A 263 -11.45 -23.70 13.02
N ASP A 264 -10.67 -23.02 12.17
CA ASP A 264 -9.20 -23.15 12.28
C ASP A 264 -8.46 -21.79 12.30
N ALA A 265 -8.58 -21.11 13.44
CA ALA A 265 -7.68 -19.99 13.79
C ALA A 265 -6.30 -20.47 14.28
N SER A 266 -5.93 -21.75 14.12
CA SER A 266 -4.70 -22.33 14.68
C SER A 266 -3.78 -23.05 13.69
N VAL A 267 -3.99 -22.90 12.37
CA VAL A 267 -3.05 -23.47 11.40
C VAL A 267 -1.92 -22.47 11.16
N VAL A 268 -0.78 -22.79 11.73
CA VAL A 268 0.51 -22.14 11.45
C VAL A 268 0.69 -22.10 9.93
N ALA A 269 0.80 -20.90 9.37
CA ALA A 269 1.09 -20.69 7.95
C ALA A 269 2.38 -21.44 7.55
N ARG A 270 2.24 -22.48 6.74
CA ARG A 270 3.37 -23.17 6.11
C ARG A 270 3.48 -22.70 4.68
N GLU A 271 4.70 -22.42 4.28
CA GLU A 271 5.03 -21.97 2.93
C GLU A 271 4.74 -23.01 1.87
N VAL A 272 4.07 -22.59 0.78
CA VAL A 272 3.91 -23.41 -0.42
C VAL A 272 4.95 -22.98 -1.44
N GLU A 273 6.11 -23.65 -1.46
CA GLU A 273 7.05 -23.56 -2.57
C GLU A 273 6.70 -24.58 -3.65
N SER A 274 6.19 -24.11 -4.78
CA SER A 274 6.04 -24.93 -5.98
C SER A 274 6.58 -24.21 -7.21
N ALA A 275 7.07 -24.96 -8.19
CA ALA A 275 7.54 -24.41 -9.48
C ALA A 275 6.44 -23.58 -10.18
N PHE A 276 5.18 -23.89 -9.93
CA PHE A 276 4.02 -23.15 -10.45
C PHE A 276 3.85 -21.81 -9.73
N VAL A 277 4.04 -21.76 -8.41
CA VAL A 277 4.05 -20.50 -7.63
C VAL A 277 5.21 -19.61 -8.10
N THR A 278 6.38 -20.21 -8.38
CA THR A 278 7.52 -19.47 -8.94
C THR A 278 7.22 -18.86 -10.32
N LEU A 279 6.47 -19.55 -11.17
CA LEU A 279 6.01 -19.04 -12.48
C LEU A 279 4.98 -17.93 -12.36
N LEU A 280 4.05 -18.02 -11.39
CA LEU A 280 3.10 -16.96 -11.08
C LEU A 280 3.77 -15.77 -10.37
N GLN A 281 4.84 -16.01 -9.62
CA GLN A 281 5.64 -14.99 -8.93
C GLN A 281 6.32 -14.00 -9.86
N ALA A 282 6.56 -14.34 -11.12
CA ALA A 282 7.12 -13.43 -12.11
C ALA A 282 6.19 -12.25 -12.45
N GLU A 283 4.88 -12.38 -12.19
CA GLU A 283 3.89 -11.32 -12.46
C GLU A 283 3.22 -10.70 -11.22
N SER A 284 3.24 -11.37 -10.04
CA SER A 284 2.51 -10.91 -8.85
C SER A 284 3.14 -11.40 -7.54
N ALA A 285 4.45 -11.32 -7.41
CA ALA A 285 5.23 -12.01 -6.37
C ALA A 285 4.84 -11.71 -4.92
N THR A 286 4.25 -10.56 -4.63
CA THR A 286 4.11 -10.06 -3.26
C THR A 286 2.75 -10.40 -2.62
N GLU A 287 1.68 -10.49 -3.39
CA GLU A 287 0.34 -10.77 -2.86
C GLU A 287 0.08 -12.27 -2.61
N LEU A 288 0.70 -13.14 -3.40
CA LEU A 288 0.50 -14.59 -3.34
C LEU A 288 1.11 -15.25 -2.08
N LYS A 289 2.06 -14.60 -1.43
CA LYS A 289 2.73 -15.12 -0.23
C LYS A 289 1.95 -14.96 1.08
N ARG A 290 0.77 -14.32 1.05
CA ARG A 290 0.05 -13.89 2.27
C ARG A 290 -0.95 -14.88 2.83
N SER A 291 -1.30 -15.95 2.11
CA SER A 291 -2.17 -17.01 2.64
C SER A 291 -1.46 -18.36 2.57
N GLY A 292 -1.25 -18.99 3.73
CA GLY A 292 -0.59 -20.29 3.84
C GLY A 292 -1.39 -21.48 3.30
N ASP A 293 -2.66 -21.29 2.88
CA ASP A 293 -3.56 -22.36 2.41
C ASP A 293 -3.79 -22.37 0.88
N GLY A 294 -3.11 -21.49 0.15
CA GLY A 294 -3.27 -21.38 -1.30
C GLY A 294 -4.64 -20.85 -1.77
N SER A 295 -5.51 -20.40 -0.86
CA SER A 295 -6.87 -19.95 -1.21
C SER A 295 -6.86 -18.69 -2.06
N ILE A 296 -5.95 -17.74 -1.78
CA ILE A 296 -5.80 -16.52 -2.57
C ILE A 296 -5.30 -16.85 -3.99
N VAL A 297 -4.33 -17.75 -4.10
CA VAL A 297 -3.82 -18.21 -5.41
C VAL A 297 -4.93 -18.82 -6.25
N ARG A 298 -5.79 -19.63 -5.63
CA ARG A 298 -6.95 -20.24 -6.29
C ARG A 298 -7.92 -19.19 -6.77
N ASP A 299 -8.24 -18.22 -5.92
CA ASP A 299 -9.19 -17.16 -6.22
C ASP A 299 -8.70 -16.27 -7.38
N GLU A 300 -7.42 -15.95 -7.43
CA GLU A 300 -6.81 -15.17 -8.53
C GLU A 300 -6.78 -15.97 -9.84
N ILE A 301 -6.48 -17.26 -9.80
CA ILE A 301 -6.51 -18.13 -10.99
C ILE A 301 -7.93 -18.23 -11.54
N GLU A 302 -8.94 -18.46 -10.70
CA GLU A 302 -10.35 -18.50 -11.13
C GLU A 302 -10.81 -17.16 -11.71
N ALA A 303 -10.36 -16.05 -11.12
CA ALA A 303 -10.63 -14.72 -11.64
C ALA A 303 -9.99 -14.49 -13.01
N LYS A 304 -8.74 -14.94 -13.22
CA LYS A 304 -8.09 -14.93 -14.54
C LYS A 304 -8.83 -15.79 -15.54
N PHE A 305 -9.28 -16.98 -15.17
CA PHE A 305 -10.10 -17.83 -16.03
C PHE A 305 -11.41 -17.19 -16.46
N ALA A 306 -12.02 -16.39 -15.60
CA ALA A 306 -13.26 -15.68 -15.92
C ALA A 306 -13.03 -14.50 -16.88
N GLN A 307 -11.82 -13.94 -16.90
CA GLN A 307 -11.47 -12.79 -17.72
C GLN A 307 -10.87 -13.17 -19.07
N ASP A 308 -10.14 -14.28 -19.13
CA ASP A 308 -9.46 -14.75 -20.33
C ASP A 308 -10.25 -15.88 -21.00
N SER A 309 -10.20 -15.96 -22.32
CA SER A 309 -10.83 -17.02 -23.13
C SER A 309 -10.10 -18.38 -22.97
N THR A 310 -9.69 -18.72 -21.73
CA THR A 310 -8.94 -19.94 -21.44
C THR A 310 -9.82 -21.17 -21.67
N SER A 311 -9.32 -22.16 -22.43
CA SER A 311 -10.06 -23.38 -22.71
C SER A 311 -10.30 -24.22 -21.45
N GLU A 312 -11.40 -24.96 -21.38
CA GLU A 312 -11.73 -25.79 -20.22
C GLU A 312 -10.66 -26.86 -19.94
N ALA A 313 -10.00 -27.38 -20.97
CA ALA A 313 -8.88 -28.32 -20.83
C ALA A 313 -7.69 -27.69 -20.06
N VAL A 314 -7.32 -26.45 -20.37
CA VAL A 314 -6.26 -25.71 -19.68
C VAL A 314 -6.69 -25.40 -18.25
N ARG A 315 -7.94 -24.98 -18.02
CA ARG A 315 -8.48 -24.75 -16.68
C ARG A 315 -8.40 -25.99 -15.80
N ALA A 316 -8.76 -27.16 -16.34
CA ALA A 316 -8.70 -28.43 -15.63
C ALA A 316 -7.26 -28.80 -15.23
N ILE A 317 -6.29 -28.61 -16.13
CA ILE A 317 -4.88 -28.89 -15.87
C ILE A 317 -4.35 -27.97 -14.74
N VAL A 318 -4.63 -26.67 -14.82
CA VAL A 318 -4.16 -25.70 -13.84
C VAL A 318 -4.76 -25.98 -12.46
N ARG A 319 -6.06 -26.31 -12.38
CA ARG A 319 -6.73 -26.70 -11.13
C ARG A 319 -6.13 -27.98 -10.53
N SER A 320 -5.79 -28.97 -11.36
CA SER A 320 -5.14 -30.21 -10.90
C SER A 320 -3.76 -29.94 -10.32
N LEU A 321 -2.92 -29.15 -11.01
CA LEU A 321 -1.59 -28.79 -10.55
C LEU A 321 -1.61 -28.00 -9.24
N LEU A 322 -2.57 -27.08 -9.12
CA LEU A 322 -2.76 -26.33 -7.89
C LEU A 322 -3.19 -27.24 -6.72
N GLY A 323 -4.12 -28.16 -6.98
CA GLY A 323 -4.53 -29.17 -5.98
C GLY A 323 -3.36 -30.03 -5.50
N GLU A 324 -2.55 -30.54 -6.43
CA GLU A 324 -1.35 -31.33 -6.10
C GLU A 324 -0.31 -30.51 -5.30
N ALA A 325 -0.12 -29.25 -5.62
CA ALA A 325 0.81 -28.36 -4.91
C ALA A 325 0.35 -28.13 -3.46
N VAL A 326 -0.95 -27.88 -3.25
CA VAL A 326 -1.54 -27.72 -1.91
C VAL A 326 -1.45 -29.00 -1.09
N GLU A 327 -1.75 -30.16 -1.70
CA GLU A 327 -1.66 -31.45 -1.01
C GLU A 327 -0.22 -31.84 -0.64
N ARG A 328 0.77 -31.59 -1.48
CA ARG A 328 2.17 -31.84 -1.17
C ARG A 328 2.62 -31.00 0.02
N HIS A 329 2.17 -29.78 0.06
CA HIS A 329 2.49 -28.86 1.15
C HIS A 329 1.83 -29.27 2.47
N ALA A 330 0.60 -29.75 2.44
CA ALA A 330 -0.09 -30.24 3.64
C ALA A 330 0.54 -31.50 4.24
N ARG A 331 1.41 -32.22 3.49
CA ARG A 331 2.11 -33.44 3.92
C ARG A 331 3.57 -33.19 4.34
N SER A 332 4.12 -32.02 4.09
CA SER A 332 5.46 -31.61 4.49
C SER A 332 5.48 -30.80 5.78
#